data_a91df8259a996ad87e106cd612a0c4c3
#
_entry.id   a91df8259a996ad87e106cd612a0c4c3
#
_cell.length_a   1.000
_cell.length_b   1.000
_cell.length_c   1.000
_cell.angle_alpha   90.00
_cell.angle_beta   90.00
_cell.angle_gamma   90.00
#
_symmetry.space_group_name_H-M   'P 1'
#
loop_
_entity.id
_entity.type
_entity.pdbx_description
1 polymer ?
#
loop_
_entity_poly.entity_id
_entity_poly.type
_entity_poly.pdbx_seq_one_letter_code
_entity_poly.pdbx_strand_id
1 'polypeptide(L)'
;MWKRVVSGKALHFYLAGINNQNFLMRDKETGTWWQQITGKAIYGPMQGTTLDLVPSDELTFGEWKSEVSNGKVFAPVSKFKKEYDSNWEPEVAKLPVVISFPGTELKSRDVVVGLILGSVSRAYPWTTLVKQSPVVDRVADTPLLVAVGPDAKSFRVFICRIDGKDADFFLKGEEGSAGVPPAVAGASGPRASESTISQSKPANSWTLLDTTTASEWNFQGCAIAGPSKGKCLDRVNALKDYWFDWRNYHPDTTIYKR
;
A
#
# COMPACT_ATOMS: atom_id res chain seq x y z
N MET A 1 -6.69 -5.72 8.30
CA MET A 1 -7.22 -5.81 9.69
C MET A 1 -8.59 -6.48 9.67
N TRP A 2 -9.03 -7.21 10.73
CA TRP A 2 -10.26 -7.99 10.73
C TRP A 2 -11.23 -7.50 11.80
N LYS A 3 -12.53 -7.50 11.49
CA LYS A 3 -13.57 -7.33 12.50
C LYS A 3 -13.61 -8.57 13.39
N ARG A 4 -13.69 -8.35 14.68
CA ARG A 4 -13.80 -9.45 15.65
C ARG A 4 -15.24 -9.86 15.97
N VAL A 5 -16.23 -9.36 15.25
CA VAL A 5 -17.64 -9.69 15.46
C VAL A 5 -18.08 -10.63 14.35
N VAL A 6 -18.55 -11.82 14.73
CA VAL A 6 -19.07 -12.83 13.82
C VAL A 6 -20.46 -13.23 14.28
N SER A 7 -21.46 -13.14 13.40
CA SER A 7 -22.86 -13.44 13.72
C SER A 7 -23.35 -12.75 15.00
N GLY A 8 -22.99 -11.49 15.18
CA GLY A 8 -23.37 -10.69 16.35
C GLY A 8 -22.58 -10.95 17.63
N LYS A 9 -21.68 -11.92 17.66
CA LYS A 9 -20.81 -12.21 18.82
C LYS A 9 -19.43 -11.62 18.65
N ALA A 10 -18.95 -10.88 19.64
CA ALA A 10 -17.58 -10.42 19.70
C ALA A 10 -16.64 -11.55 20.14
N LEU A 11 -15.64 -11.86 19.33
CA LEU A 11 -14.63 -12.87 19.62
C LEU A 11 -13.38 -12.23 20.21
N HIS A 12 -12.68 -12.95 21.10
CA HIS A 12 -11.41 -12.54 21.69
C HIS A 12 -10.32 -13.46 21.21
N PHE A 13 -9.49 -12.91 20.32
CA PHE A 13 -8.40 -13.64 19.69
C PHE A 13 -7.10 -13.58 20.51
N TYR A 14 -6.35 -14.66 20.46
CA TYR A 14 -4.99 -14.73 20.96
C TYR A 14 -4.12 -15.52 19.99
N LEU A 15 -2.81 -15.28 20.04
CA LEU A 15 -1.83 -16.03 19.28
C LEU A 15 -1.81 -17.48 19.78
N ALA A 16 -2.08 -18.43 18.90
CA ALA A 16 -2.11 -19.86 19.22
C ALA A 16 -1.02 -20.68 18.54
N GLY A 17 -0.43 -20.15 17.47
CA GLY A 17 0.61 -20.83 16.73
C GLY A 17 1.09 -20.03 15.53
N ILE A 18 1.96 -20.65 14.76
CA ILE A 18 2.50 -20.11 13.51
C ILE A 18 2.33 -21.17 12.42
N ASN A 19 1.86 -20.75 11.26
CA ASN A 19 1.77 -21.57 10.07
C ASN A 19 2.41 -20.85 8.89
N ASN A 20 3.43 -21.45 8.28
CA ASN A 20 4.18 -20.85 7.18
C ASN A 20 4.64 -19.41 7.46
N GLN A 21 5.15 -19.18 8.68
CA GLN A 21 5.59 -17.88 9.19
C GLN A 21 4.46 -16.86 9.44
N ASN A 22 3.19 -17.23 9.23
CA ASN A 22 2.03 -16.43 9.61
C ASN A 22 1.42 -16.87 10.94
N PHE A 23 0.86 -15.91 11.65
CA PHE A 23 0.19 -16.18 12.92
C PHE A 23 -1.12 -16.93 12.73
N LEU A 24 -1.32 -17.95 13.56
CA LEU A 24 -2.61 -18.56 13.78
C LEU A 24 -3.23 -17.96 15.04
N MET A 25 -4.41 -17.44 14.88
CA MET A 25 -5.23 -16.93 15.97
C MET A 25 -6.19 -18.02 16.46
N ARG A 26 -6.53 -18.00 17.74
CA ARG A 26 -7.60 -18.81 18.30
C ARG A 26 -8.55 -17.92 19.08
N ASP A 27 -9.86 -18.08 18.89
CA ASP A 27 -10.83 -17.36 19.70
C ASP A 27 -11.12 -18.09 21.01
N LYS A 28 -11.41 -17.32 22.07
CA LYS A 28 -11.71 -17.86 23.41
C LYS A 28 -13.11 -18.43 23.49
N GLU A 29 -14.04 -17.91 22.70
CA GLU A 29 -15.48 -18.20 22.80
C GLU A 29 -15.83 -19.58 22.26
N THR A 30 -15.19 -19.98 21.16
CA THR A 30 -15.49 -21.25 20.48
C THR A 30 -14.28 -22.17 20.40
N GLY A 31 -13.07 -21.65 20.63
CA GLY A 31 -11.83 -22.38 20.44
C GLY A 31 -11.48 -22.62 18.96
N THR A 32 -12.13 -21.92 18.04
CA THR A 32 -11.87 -22.02 16.61
C THR A 32 -10.50 -21.44 16.27
N TRP A 33 -9.81 -22.06 15.33
CA TRP A 33 -8.54 -21.62 14.79
C TRP A 33 -8.75 -20.80 13.51
N TRP A 34 -8.10 -19.67 13.44
CA TRP A 34 -8.22 -18.69 12.37
C TRP A 34 -6.87 -18.36 11.77
N GLN A 35 -6.83 -18.29 10.47
CA GLN A 35 -5.64 -17.87 9.74
C GLN A 35 -5.62 -16.34 9.65
N GLN A 36 -4.58 -15.71 10.19
CA GLN A 36 -4.51 -14.26 10.26
C GLN A 36 -4.46 -13.61 8.88
N ILE A 37 -3.72 -14.19 7.94
CA ILE A 37 -3.54 -13.61 6.61
C ILE A 37 -4.82 -13.58 5.78
N THR A 38 -5.66 -14.59 5.89
CA THR A 38 -6.89 -14.75 5.11
C THR A 38 -8.17 -14.40 5.88
N GLY A 39 -8.10 -14.30 7.21
CA GLY A 39 -9.28 -14.17 8.07
C GLY A 39 -10.17 -15.42 8.14
N LYS A 40 -9.74 -16.55 7.57
CA LYS A 40 -10.55 -17.78 7.51
C LYS A 40 -10.43 -18.62 8.76
N ALA A 41 -11.56 -19.15 9.22
CA ALA A 41 -11.64 -20.21 10.21
C ALA A 41 -11.22 -21.53 9.57
N ILE A 42 -10.08 -22.08 9.98
CA ILE A 42 -9.48 -23.27 9.37
C ILE A 42 -9.79 -24.55 10.14
N TYR A 43 -10.14 -24.45 11.41
CA TYR A 43 -10.48 -25.61 12.25
C TYR A 43 -11.35 -25.19 13.43
N GLY A 44 -12.28 -26.04 13.86
CA GLY A 44 -13.15 -25.84 14.99
C GLY A 44 -14.60 -25.54 14.63
N PRO A 45 -15.46 -25.15 15.62
CA PRO A 45 -16.90 -25.00 15.43
C PRO A 45 -17.31 -23.99 14.35
N MET A 46 -16.46 -23.00 14.06
CA MET A 46 -16.75 -21.97 13.04
C MET A 46 -15.99 -22.21 11.73
N GLN A 47 -15.47 -23.40 11.49
CA GLN A 47 -14.73 -23.72 10.26
C GLN A 47 -15.53 -23.32 9.00
N GLY A 48 -14.83 -22.70 8.04
CA GLY A 48 -15.43 -22.19 6.80
C GLY A 48 -15.95 -20.76 6.89
N THR A 49 -16.04 -20.18 8.09
CA THR A 49 -16.38 -18.76 8.27
C THR A 49 -15.16 -17.88 7.91
N THR A 50 -15.41 -16.68 7.40
CA THR A 50 -14.37 -15.69 7.16
C THR A 50 -14.72 -14.41 7.91
N LEU A 51 -13.72 -13.80 8.54
CA LEU A 51 -13.86 -12.49 9.20
C LEU A 51 -14.04 -11.39 8.15
N ASP A 52 -14.85 -10.38 8.48
CA ASP A 52 -14.96 -9.18 7.64
C ASP A 52 -13.67 -8.38 7.68
N LEU A 53 -13.18 -8.02 6.49
CA LEU A 53 -12.02 -7.16 6.36
C LEU A 53 -12.37 -5.72 6.73
N VAL A 54 -11.53 -5.09 7.54
CA VAL A 54 -11.59 -3.64 7.82
C VAL A 54 -10.54 -2.95 6.95
N PRO A 55 -10.94 -1.97 6.14
CA PRO A 55 -9.98 -1.17 5.39
C PRO A 55 -8.90 -0.57 6.32
N SER A 56 -7.66 -0.68 5.92
CA SER A 56 -6.52 -0.17 6.69
C SER A 56 -5.40 0.24 5.75
N ASP A 57 -4.68 1.30 6.12
CA ASP A 57 -3.48 1.72 5.43
C ASP A 57 -2.24 1.14 6.15
N GLU A 58 -1.19 0.91 5.38
CA GLU A 58 0.14 0.59 5.88
C GLU A 58 1.06 1.78 5.60
N LEU A 59 1.31 2.55 6.64
CA LEU A 59 2.03 3.82 6.58
C LEU A 59 3.20 3.82 7.56
N THR A 60 4.23 4.61 7.27
CA THR A 60 5.19 4.94 8.33
C THR A 60 4.50 5.77 9.41
N PHE A 61 5.05 5.71 10.62
CA PHE A 61 4.54 6.55 11.72
C PHE A 61 4.61 8.05 11.39
N GLY A 62 5.65 8.48 10.67
CA GLY A 62 5.81 9.86 10.22
C GLY A 62 4.68 10.30 9.29
N GLU A 63 4.37 9.48 8.28
CA GLU A 63 3.29 9.75 7.33
C GLU A 63 1.93 9.76 8.05
N TRP A 64 1.65 8.73 8.84
CA TRP A 64 0.42 8.68 9.63
C TRP A 64 0.24 9.90 10.54
N LYS A 65 1.31 10.33 11.24
CA LYS A 65 1.25 11.48 12.16
C LYS A 65 1.02 12.80 11.42
N SER A 66 1.54 12.93 10.20
CA SER A 66 1.30 14.13 9.37
C SER A 66 -0.16 14.28 8.98
N GLU A 67 -0.84 13.16 8.75
CA GLU A 67 -2.26 13.13 8.35
C GLU A 67 -3.22 13.18 9.55
N VAL A 68 -2.83 12.60 10.69
CA VAL A 68 -3.71 12.41 11.86
C VAL A 68 -3.04 13.02 13.11
N SER A 69 -3.12 14.34 13.23
CA SER A 69 -2.45 15.09 14.32
C SER A 69 -2.85 14.63 15.73
N ASN A 70 -4.11 14.24 15.92
CA ASN A 70 -4.68 13.78 17.20
C ASN A 70 -4.83 12.26 17.28
N GLY A 71 -4.12 11.51 16.41
CA GLY A 71 -4.18 10.06 16.38
C GLY A 71 -3.69 9.42 17.68
N LYS A 72 -4.28 8.29 18.05
CA LYS A 72 -3.89 7.52 19.23
C LYS A 72 -3.04 6.33 18.81
N VAL A 73 -1.96 6.09 19.54
CA VAL A 73 -1.06 4.95 19.37
C VAL A 73 -1.21 4.03 20.57
N PHE A 74 -1.23 2.73 20.35
CA PHE A 74 -1.14 1.77 21.44
C PHE A 74 0.20 1.92 22.15
N ALA A 75 0.14 2.19 23.46
CA ALA A 75 1.35 2.22 24.27
C ALA A 75 1.94 0.81 24.41
N PRO A 76 3.27 0.65 24.36
CA PRO A 76 3.91 -0.61 24.67
C PRO A 76 3.54 -1.09 26.07
N VAL A 77 3.32 -2.39 26.22
CA VAL A 77 3.05 -2.99 27.55
C VAL A 77 4.36 -3.02 28.34
N SER A 78 4.43 -2.24 29.41
CA SER A 78 5.66 -1.98 30.17
C SER A 78 6.38 -3.27 30.63
N LYS A 79 5.63 -4.32 31.02
CA LYS A 79 6.22 -5.59 31.46
C LYS A 79 7.00 -6.32 30.35
N PHE A 80 6.68 -6.06 29.08
CA PHE A 80 7.33 -6.68 27.92
C PHE A 80 8.37 -5.76 27.27
N LYS A 81 8.67 -4.59 27.84
CA LYS A 81 9.56 -3.61 27.23
C LYS A 81 10.95 -4.18 26.87
N LYS A 82 11.44 -5.13 27.66
CA LYS A 82 12.73 -5.79 27.42
C LYS A 82 12.69 -6.85 26.31
N GLU A 83 11.49 -7.26 25.90
CA GLU A 83 11.27 -8.26 24.86
C GLU A 83 11.05 -7.62 23.49
N TYR A 84 10.89 -6.30 23.42
CA TYR A 84 10.78 -5.58 22.15
C TYR A 84 12.18 -5.41 21.55
N ASP A 85 12.34 -6.01 20.38
CA ASP A 85 13.58 -5.90 19.61
C ASP A 85 13.44 -4.82 18.54
N SER A 86 14.30 -3.80 18.61
CA SER A 86 14.35 -2.71 17.61
C SER A 86 14.93 -3.16 16.27
N ASN A 87 15.58 -4.32 16.24
CA ASN A 87 16.24 -4.86 15.05
C ASN A 87 15.48 -6.05 14.43
N TRP A 88 14.25 -6.28 14.89
CA TRP A 88 13.44 -7.44 14.54
C TRP A 88 13.22 -7.61 13.02
N GLU A 89 12.88 -6.53 12.30
CA GLU A 89 12.65 -6.61 10.86
C GLU A 89 13.89 -7.04 10.05
N PRO A 90 15.09 -6.45 10.25
CA PRO A 90 16.32 -6.93 9.62
C PRO A 90 16.69 -8.38 9.98
N GLU A 91 16.40 -8.82 11.20
CA GLU A 91 16.65 -10.20 11.62
C GLU A 91 15.71 -11.18 10.91
N VAL A 92 14.41 -10.88 10.89
CA VAL A 92 13.40 -11.71 10.20
C VAL A 92 13.68 -11.81 8.70
N ALA A 93 14.16 -10.74 8.08
CA ALA A 93 14.53 -10.75 6.67
C ALA A 93 15.63 -11.76 6.31
N LYS A 94 16.44 -12.19 7.27
CA LYS A 94 17.54 -13.18 7.10
C LYS A 94 17.11 -14.61 7.39
N LEU A 95 15.98 -14.83 8.04
CA LEU A 95 15.53 -16.18 8.38
C LEU A 95 15.27 -17.01 7.12
N PRO A 96 15.54 -18.32 7.14
CA PRO A 96 15.17 -19.21 6.04
C PRO A 96 13.66 -19.21 5.86
N VAL A 97 13.21 -19.35 4.62
CA VAL A 97 11.79 -19.50 4.31
C VAL A 97 11.39 -20.96 4.41
N VAL A 98 10.18 -21.23 4.87
CA VAL A 98 9.63 -22.60 4.97
C VAL A 98 9.14 -23.14 3.62
N ILE A 99 8.84 -22.25 2.68
CA ILE A 99 8.39 -22.59 1.33
C ILE A 99 9.03 -21.63 0.33
N SER A 100 9.34 -22.12 -0.84
CA SER A 100 9.86 -21.30 -1.96
C SER A 100 9.15 -21.66 -3.25
N PHE A 101 9.11 -20.72 -4.18
CA PHE A 101 8.50 -20.88 -5.49
C PHE A 101 9.55 -20.67 -6.58
N PRO A 102 10.31 -21.71 -6.94
CA PRO A 102 11.33 -21.63 -7.99
C PRO A 102 10.68 -21.34 -9.35
N GLY A 103 11.45 -20.72 -10.24
CA GLY A 103 10.95 -20.38 -11.60
C GLY A 103 10.13 -19.10 -11.67
N THR A 104 9.98 -18.35 -10.58
CA THR A 104 9.44 -16.99 -10.58
C THR A 104 10.57 -15.96 -10.69
N GLU A 105 10.24 -14.77 -11.21
CA GLU A 105 11.21 -13.66 -11.33
C GLU A 105 11.60 -13.06 -9.98
N LEU A 106 10.79 -13.33 -8.94
CA LEU A 106 10.98 -12.81 -7.60
C LEU A 106 11.63 -13.84 -6.69
N LYS A 107 12.52 -13.38 -5.85
CA LYS A 107 13.11 -14.16 -4.76
C LYS A 107 12.11 -14.26 -3.61
N SER A 108 12.24 -15.29 -2.80
CA SER A 108 11.30 -15.55 -1.68
C SER A 108 11.09 -14.33 -0.77
N ARG A 109 12.14 -13.58 -0.47
CA ARG A 109 12.08 -12.41 0.41
C ARG A 109 11.94 -11.06 -0.31
N ASP A 110 11.70 -11.07 -1.62
CA ASP A 110 11.33 -9.83 -2.30
C ASP A 110 9.99 -9.34 -1.77
N VAL A 111 9.93 -8.05 -1.48
CA VAL A 111 8.72 -7.42 -0.97
C VAL A 111 7.79 -7.10 -2.11
N VAL A 112 6.52 -7.41 -1.95
CA VAL A 112 5.44 -7.08 -2.88
C VAL A 112 4.33 -6.32 -2.19
N VAL A 113 3.59 -5.52 -2.92
CA VAL A 113 2.26 -5.05 -2.55
C VAL A 113 1.26 -5.93 -3.27
N GLY A 114 0.54 -6.74 -2.49
CA GLY A 114 -0.46 -7.66 -3.00
C GLY A 114 -1.88 -7.14 -2.77
N LEU A 115 -2.77 -7.36 -3.72
CA LEU A 115 -4.19 -7.05 -3.62
C LEU A 115 -5.05 -8.13 -4.27
N ILE A 116 -6.32 -8.14 -3.88
CA ILE A 116 -7.33 -9.04 -4.42
C ILE A 116 -8.54 -8.22 -4.84
N LEU A 117 -8.99 -8.43 -6.07
CA LEU A 117 -10.24 -7.87 -6.58
C LEU A 117 -11.10 -9.00 -7.17
N GLY A 118 -12.23 -9.27 -6.53
CA GLY A 118 -13.03 -10.45 -6.86
C GLY A 118 -12.22 -11.74 -6.64
N SER A 119 -12.01 -12.50 -7.71
CA SER A 119 -11.21 -13.73 -7.70
C SER A 119 -9.77 -13.52 -8.20
N VAL A 120 -9.42 -12.32 -8.62
CA VAL A 120 -8.09 -12.03 -9.20
C VAL A 120 -7.18 -11.45 -8.14
N SER A 121 -6.00 -12.05 -7.98
CA SER A 121 -4.91 -11.52 -7.15
C SER A 121 -3.77 -10.99 -8.02
N ARG A 122 -3.19 -9.86 -7.59
CA ARG A 122 -2.09 -9.17 -8.27
C ARG A 122 -1.03 -8.78 -7.25
N ALA A 123 0.22 -9.02 -7.59
CA ALA A 123 1.39 -8.62 -6.80
C ALA A 123 2.21 -7.58 -7.57
N TYR A 124 2.54 -6.49 -6.91
CA TYR A 124 3.40 -5.42 -7.41
C TYR A 124 4.73 -5.46 -6.68
N PRO A 125 5.85 -5.78 -7.35
CA PRO A 125 7.16 -5.77 -6.70
C PRO A 125 7.48 -4.39 -6.16
N TRP A 126 7.85 -4.31 -4.87
CA TRP A 126 8.11 -3.04 -4.19
C TRP A 126 9.18 -2.20 -4.90
N THR A 127 10.24 -2.85 -5.36
CA THR A 127 11.32 -2.18 -6.10
C THR A 127 10.86 -1.57 -7.41
N THR A 128 9.84 -2.15 -8.04
CA THR A 128 9.19 -1.59 -9.24
C THR A 128 8.31 -0.41 -8.87
N LEU A 129 7.49 -0.54 -7.82
CA LEU A 129 6.62 0.54 -7.35
C LEU A 129 7.41 1.80 -6.99
N VAL A 130 8.50 1.67 -6.23
CA VAL A 130 9.33 2.82 -5.82
C VAL A 130 9.91 3.56 -7.03
N LYS A 131 10.21 2.84 -8.12
CA LYS A 131 10.79 3.45 -9.33
C LYS A 131 9.76 4.06 -10.27
N GLN A 132 8.53 3.54 -10.26
CA GLN A 132 7.52 3.85 -11.29
C GLN A 132 6.28 4.56 -10.73
N SER A 133 6.18 4.74 -9.40
CA SER A 133 5.02 5.38 -8.78
C SER A 133 4.77 6.79 -9.35
N PRO A 134 3.50 7.11 -9.64
CA PRO A 134 2.31 6.28 -9.51
C PRO A 134 2.22 5.24 -10.64
N VAL A 135 1.72 4.06 -10.31
CA VAL A 135 1.42 3.01 -11.28
C VAL A 135 -0.08 2.96 -11.52
N VAL A 136 -0.48 3.09 -12.77
CA VAL A 136 -1.86 2.84 -13.22
C VAL A 136 -1.89 1.46 -13.85
N ASP A 137 -2.81 0.61 -13.38
CA ASP A 137 -2.98 -0.77 -13.86
C ASP A 137 -4.47 -1.12 -13.94
N ARG A 138 -4.80 -2.26 -14.50
CA ARG A 138 -6.15 -2.80 -14.55
C ARG A 138 -6.18 -4.22 -14.05
N VAL A 139 -6.97 -4.47 -13.02
CA VAL A 139 -7.14 -5.79 -12.40
C VAL A 139 -8.63 -6.12 -12.35
N ALA A 140 -9.03 -7.27 -12.88
CA ALA A 140 -10.44 -7.68 -13.00
C ALA A 140 -11.34 -6.55 -13.55
N ASP A 141 -10.91 -5.92 -14.64
CA ASP A 141 -11.58 -4.77 -15.28
C ASP A 141 -11.72 -3.49 -14.43
N THR A 142 -11.10 -3.48 -13.25
CA THR A 142 -11.08 -2.31 -12.37
C THR A 142 -9.79 -1.51 -12.60
N PRO A 143 -9.89 -0.23 -12.96
CA PRO A 143 -8.73 0.63 -13.08
C PRO A 143 -8.18 0.96 -11.69
N LEU A 144 -6.90 0.80 -11.50
CA LEU A 144 -6.21 0.98 -10.22
C LEU A 144 -5.10 1.99 -10.33
N LEU A 145 -4.95 2.76 -9.26
CA LEU A 145 -3.82 3.62 -8.99
C LEU A 145 -3.07 3.06 -7.78
N VAL A 146 -1.82 2.64 -7.97
CA VAL A 146 -0.91 2.24 -6.88
C VAL A 146 0.11 3.35 -6.68
N ALA A 147 0.03 4.01 -5.54
CA ALA A 147 0.86 5.16 -5.23
C ALA A 147 1.79 4.88 -4.05
N VAL A 148 3.08 5.18 -4.23
CA VAL A 148 4.06 5.22 -3.15
C VAL A 148 4.09 6.63 -2.59
N GLY A 149 4.07 6.76 -1.27
CA GLY A 149 4.00 8.04 -0.58
C GLY A 149 5.29 8.85 -0.63
N PRO A 150 5.23 10.09 -0.12
CA PRO A 150 6.39 11.01 -0.12
C PRO A 150 7.58 10.49 0.69
N ASP A 151 7.34 9.60 1.62
CA ASP A 151 8.36 8.94 2.44
C ASP A 151 9.05 7.75 1.74
N ALA A 152 8.65 7.41 0.51
CA ALA A 152 9.09 6.26 -0.27
C ALA A 152 8.97 4.90 0.46
N LYS A 153 8.14 4.83 1.49
CA LYS A 153 7.91 3.64 2.35
C LYS A 153 6.45 3.30 2.51
N SER A 154 5.60 4.31 2.59
CA SER A 154 4.14 4.18 2.64
C SER A 154 3.57 3.93 1.25
N PHE A 155 2.42 3.30 1.18
CA PHE A 155 1.72 3.11 -0.09
C PHE A 155 0.20 3.13 0.10
N ARG A 156 -0.51 3.42 -0.98
CA ARG A 156 -1.97 3.32 -1.07
C ARG A 156 -2.39 2.82 -2.44
N VAL A 157 -3.53 2.16 -2.45
CA VAL A 157 -4.17 1.72 -3.70
C VAL A 157 -5.57 2.29 -3.77
N PHE A 158 -5.93 2.78 -4.95
CA PHE A 158 -7.24 3.37 -5.20
C PHE A 158 -7.83 2.83 -6.50
N ILE A 159 -9.16 2.87 -6.59
CA ILE A 159 -9.85 2.80 -7.88
C ILE A 159 -9.67 4.16 -8.55
N CYS A 160 -9.00 4.20 -9.71
CA CYS A 160 -8.79 5.46 -10.43
C CYS A 160 -9.95 5.80 -11.36
N ARG A 161 -11.07 6.16 -10.72
CA ARG A 161 -12.30 6.54 -11.42
C ARG A 161 -12.85 7.84 -10.85
N ILE A 162 -13.09 8.82 -11.72
CA ILE A 162 -13.64 10.12 -11.36
C ILE A 162 -14.99 10.27 -12.07
N ASP A 163 -16.07 10.47 -11.31
CA ASP A 163 -17.44 10.59 -11.82
C ASP A 163 -17.82 9.46 -12.80
N GLY A 164 -17.43 8.22 -12.45
CA GLY A 164 -17.72 7.04 -13.26
C GLY A 164 -16.82 6.83 -14.47
N LYS A 165 -15.86 7.72 -14.73
CA LYS A 165 -14.90 7.63 -15.85
C LYS A 165 -13.52 7.24 -15.33
N ASP A 166 -12.88 6.34 -16.04
CA ASP A 166 -11.48 5.97 -15.75
C ASP A 166 -10.57 7.18 -15.97
N ALA A 167 -9.59 7.37 -15.10
CA ALA A 167 -8.62 8.46 -15.14
C ALA A 167 -7.20 7.95 -14.89
N ASP A 168 -6.25 8.50 -15.62
CA ASP A 168 -4.83 8.26 -15.35
C ASP A 168 -4.29 9.35 -14.43
N PHE A 169 -3.24 9.00 -13.69
CA PHE A 169 -2.61 9.86 -12.70
C PHE A 169 -1.09 9.86 -12.89
N PHE A 170 -0.49 11.02 -12.66
CA PHE A 170 0.97 11.18 -12.67
C PHE A 170 1.41 12.14 -11.56
N LEU A 171 2.66 12.03 -11.13
CA LEU A 171 3.22 13.00 -10.19
C LEU A 171 3.33 14.37 -10.85
N LYS A 172 2.85 15.40 -10.17
CA LYS A 172 3.08 16.78 -10.57
C LYS A 172 4.59 17.02 -10.52
N GLY A 173 5.20 17.15 -11.68
CA GLY A 173 6.64 17.38 -11.80
C GLY A 173 7.06 18.69 -11.14
N GLU A 174 8.30 18.77 -10.66
CA GLU A 174 8.95 20.07 -10.48
C GLU A 174 8.95 20.76 -11.86
N GLU A 175 8.58 22.01 -11.92
CA GLU A 175 8.60 22.79 -13.17
C GLU A 175 9.96 22.60 -13.85
N GLY A 176 9.99 21.84 -14.96
CA GLY A 176 11.22 21.57 -15.71
C GLY A 176 11.34 20.21 -16.38
N SER A 177 10.46 19.23 -16.15
CA SER A 177 10.54 17.90 -16.79
C SER A 177 9.27 17.52 -17.54
N ALA A 178 8.72 18.43 -18.31
CA ALA A 178 7.80 18.06 -19.38
C ALA A 178 8.65 17.70 -20.60
N GLY A 179 8.54 16.46 -21.09
CA GLY A 179 9.06 16.07 -22.37
C GLY A 179 8.43 16.96 -23.47
N VAL A 180 9.16 17.98 -23.86
CA VAL A 180 8.83 18.84 -25.01
C VAL A 180 9.10 18.03 -26.26
N PRO A 181 8.17 17.93 -27.22
CA PRO A 181 8.49 17.50 -28.57
C PRO A 181 9.56 18.44 -29.16
N PRO A 182 10.45 17.98 -30.03
CA PRO A 182 11.55 18.82 -30.53
C PRO A 182 10.98 20.02 -31.31
N ALA A 183 11.07 21.20 -30.73
CA ALA A 183 10.82 22.45 -31.44
C ALA A 183 12.07 22.93 -32.14
N VAL A 184 11.83 23.31 -33.35
CA VAL A 184 12.77 23.82 -34.36
C VAL A 184 13.66 24.97 -33.82
N ALA A 185 14.95 24.91 -34.16
CA ALA A 185 15.94 25.92 -33.83
C ALA A 185 15.59 27.31 -34.40
N GLY A 186 15.82 28.35 -33.60
CA GLY A 186 15.93 29.71 -34.08
C GLY A 186 15.73 30.79 -33.05
N ALA A 187 16.82 31.51 -32.78
CA ALA A 187 16.97 32.87 -32.29
C ALA A 187 17.58 33.09 -30.89
N SER A 188 18.76 33.56 -30.94
CA SER A 188 19.59 34.13 -29.87
C SER A 188 19.05 35.48 -29.34
N GLY A 189 19.02 35.66 -28.01
CA GLY A 189 18.79 36.91 -27.31
C GLY A 189 19.37 36.89 -25.89
N PRO A 190 19.77 38.00 -25.27
CA PRO A 190 20.91 38.11 -24.37
C PRO A 190 20.62 37.74 -22.89
N ARG A 191 21.71 37.35 -22.21
CA ARG A 191 21.81 37.07 -20.77
C ARG A 191 21.38 38.27 -19.92
N ALA A 192 20.53 38.02 -18.92
CA ALA A 192 20.38 38.90 -17.79
C ALA A 192 20.73 38.14 -16.48
N SER A 193 21.41 38.89 -15.63
CA SER A 193 22.17 38.55 -14.45
C SER A 193 21.44 37.80 -13.32
N GLU A 194 22.25 36.98 -12.64
CA GLU A 194 21.97 36.32 -11.36
C GLU A 194 21.48 37.29 -10.29
N SER A 195 20.36 36.95 -9.64
CA SER A 195 20.10 37.39 -8.28
C SER A 195 19.75 36.16 -7.42
N THR A 196 20.69 35.82 -6.57
CA THR A 196 20.64 34.77 -5.57
C THR A 196 19.59 35.14 -4.52
N ILE A 197 18.41 34.53 -4.58
CA ILE A 197 17.51 34.45 -3.43
C ILE A 197 17.36 32.97 -3.10
N SER A 198 18.11 32.55 -2.09
CA SER A 198 17.92 31.27 -1.41
C SER A 198 16.55 31.27 -0.72
N GLN A 199 15.52 30.81 -1.42
CA GLN A 199 14.28 30.43 -0.79
C GLN A 199 14.39 28.96 -0.43
N SER A 200 14.32 28.68 0.87
CA SER A 200 14.16 27.34 1.42
C SER A 200 12.99 26.63 0.72
N LYS A 201 13.32 25.59 -0.03
CA LYS A 201 12.37 24.70 -0.73
C LYS A 201 11.34 24.21 0.29
N PRO A 202 10.03 24.41 0.10
CA PRO A 202 9.05 23.80 0.97
C PRO A 202 9.17 22.29 0.89
N ALA A 203 9.19 21.64 2.06
CA ALA A 203 9.27 20.21 2.17
C ALA A 203 8.13 19.57 1.38
N ASN A 204 8.52 18.76 0.40
CA ASN A 204 7.74 17.72 -0.26
C ASN A 204 6.37 18.12 -0.82
N SER A 205 6.34 18.65 -2.02
CA SER A 205 5.11 18.82 -2.82
C SER A 205 4.71 17.51 -3.53
N TRP A 206 4.57 16.40 -2.79
CA TRP A 206 4.03 15.18 -3.35
C TRP A 206 2.56 15.41 -3.73
N THR A 207 2.28 15.49 -5.00
CA THR A 207 0.95 15.80 -5.53
C THR A 207 0.76 15.02 -6.81
N LEU A 208 -0.40 14.40 -6.99
CA LEU A 208 -0.80 13.79 -8.25
C LEU A 208 -1.66 14.77 -9.07
N LEU A 209 -1.60 14.63 -10.38
CA LEU A 209 -2.51 15.25 -11.34
C LEU A 209 -3.28 14.14 -12.05
N ASP A 210 -4.60 14.31 -12.24
CA ASP A 210 -5.40 13.45 -13.08
C ASP A 210 -5.47 13.98 -14.52
N THR A 211 -5.58 13.05 -15.48
CA THR A 211 -5.68 13.38 -16.92
C THR A 211 -7.07 13.86 -17.35
N THR A 212 -8.09 13.60 -16.53
CA THR A 212 -9.50 13.86 -16.91
C THR A 212 -9.93 15.27 -16.58
N THR A 213 -9.54 15.76 -15.39
CA THR A 213 -9.97 17.07 -14.88
C THR A 213 -8.81 18.02 -14.61
N ALA A 214 -7.56 17.55 -14.72
CA ALA A 214 -6.36 18.26 -14.31
C ALA A 214 -6.40 18.74 -12.86
N SER A 215 -7.13 18.02 -12.00
CA SER A 215 -7.18 18.30 -10.57
C SER A 215 -5.95 17.77 -9.85
N GLU A 216 -5.61 18.43 -8.75
CA GLU A 216 -4.50 18.05 -7.89
C GLU A 216 -4.98 17.18 -6.73
N TRP A 217 -4.28 16.09 -6.46
CA TRP A 217 -4.66 15.07 -5.49
C TRP A 217 -3.53 14.84 -4.48
N ASN A 218 -3.88 14.74 -3.21
CA ASN A 218 -2.93 14.40 -2.16
C ASN A 218 -2.72 12.88 -2.04
N PHE A 219 -1.78 12.46 -1.21
CA PHE A 219 -1.49 11.05 -0.97
C PHE A 219 -2.67 10.29 -0.33
N GLN A 220 -3.60 10.97 0.32
CA GLN A 220 -4.84 10.37 0.85
C GLN A 220 -5.83 9.98 -0.26
N GLY A 221 -5.55 10.35 -1.52
CA GLY A 221 -6.42 10.13 -2.66
C GLY A 221 -7.55 11.13 -2.76
N CYS A 222 -7.43 12.32 -2.14
CA CYS A 222 -8.43 13.36 -2.19
C CYS A 222 -7.95 14.56 -3.02
N ALA A 223 -8.84 15.09 -3.85
CA ALA A 223 -8.56 16.26 -4.67
C ALA A 223 -8.49 17.52 -3.81
N ILE A 224 -7.35 18.22 -3.86
CA ILE A 224 -7.04 19.43 -3.09
C ILE A 224 -7.22 20.72 -3.92
N ALA A 225 -7.14 20.61 -5.24
CA ALA A 225 -7.34 21.71 -6.16
C ALA A 225 -7.96 21.23 -7.49
N GLY A 226 -8.47 22.17 -8.29
CA GLY A 226 -9.07 21.87 -9.58
C GLY A 226 -10.56 21.52 -9.52
N PRO A 227 -11.14 21.10 -10.67
CA PRO A 227 -12.57 20.82 -10.80
C PRO A 227 -13.09 19.70 -9.89
N SER A 228 -12.24 18.76 -9.52
CA SER A 228 -12.60 17.63 -8.63
C SER A 228 -12.40 17.94 -7.15
N LYS A 229 -12.01 19.17 -6.76
CA LYS A 229 -11.71 19.52 -5.37
C LYS A 229 -12.77 19.02 -4.38
N GLY A 230 -12.32 18.35 -3.32
CA GLY A 230 -13.17 17.78 -2.27
C GLY A 230 -13.66 16.37 -2.55
N LYS A 231 -13.45 15.81 -3.76
CA LYS A 231 -13.70 14.39 -4.04
C LYS A 231 -12.53 13.54 -3.59
N CYS A 232 -12.80 12.29 -3.22
CA CYS A 232 -11.78 11.30 -2.90
C CYS A 232 -12.00 10.04 -3.70
N LEU A 233 -10.92 9.36 -4.07
CA LEU A 233 -10.94 8.07 -4.74
C LEU A 233 -11.31 6.96 -3.74
N ASP A 234 -11.97 5.93 -4.24
CA ASP A 234 -12.26 4.73 -3.44
C ASP A 234 -10.97 3.94 -3.17
N ARG A 235 -10.75 3.59 -1.91
CA ARG A 235 -9.57 2.83 -1.49
C ARG A 235 -9.74 1.35 -1.77
N VAL A 236 -8.65 0.72 -2.15
CA VAL A 236 -8.52 -0.73 -2.27
C VAL A 236 -7.58 -1.25 -1.20
N ASN A 237 -8.01 -2.28 -0.47
CA ASN A 237 -7.13 -2.93 0.49
C ASN A 237 -6.00 -3.65 -0.23
N ALA A 238 -4.80 -3.41 0.22
CA ALA A 238 -3.61 -4.09 -0.23
C ALA A 238 -2.69 -4.36 0.96
N LEU A 239 -1.82 -5.35 0.83
CA LEU A 239 -0.91 -5.80 1.87
C LEU A 239 0.52 -5.75 1.33
N LYS A 240 1.44 -5.16 2.08
CA LYS A 240 2.87 -5.30 1.82
C LYS A 240 3.38 -6.55 2.51
N ASP A 241 3.94 -7.47 1.74
CA ASP A 241 4.33 -8.78 2.24
C ASP A 241 5.55 -9.31 1.49
N TYR A 242 6.17 -10.37 2.01
CA TYR A 242 7.17 -11.11 1.28
C TYR A 242 6.54 -11.99 0.19
N TRP A 243 7.24 -12.12 -0.95
CA TRP A 243 6.76 -12.89 -2.09
C TRP A 243 6.41 -14.34 -1.74
N PHE A 244 7.25 -15.03 -0.95
CA PHE A 244 6.99 -16.42 -0.56
C PHE A 244 5.68 -16.57 0.20
N ASP A 245 5.35 -15.60 1.03
CA ASP A 245 4.16 -15.62 1.85
C ASP A 245 2.92 -15.25 1.03
N TRP A 246 2.96 -14.13 0.34
CA TRP A 246 1.89 -13.74 -0.57
C TRP A 246 1.53 -14.86 -1.56
N ARG A 247 2.53 -15.45 -2.23
CA ARG A 247 2.34 -16.54 -3.22
C ARG A 247 1.76 -17.78 -2.62
N ASN A 248 2.11 -18.13 -1.38
CA ASN A 248 1.61 -19.30 -0.67
C ASN A 248 0.09 -19.25 -0.46
N TYR A 249 -0.45 -18.08 -0.17
CA TYR A 249 -1.89 -17.88 0.05
C TYR A 249 -2.65 -17.46 -1.21
N HIS A 250 -1.95 -17.02 -2.23
CA HIS A 250 -2.50 -16.59 -3.51
C HIS A 250 -1.75 -17.27 -4.68
N PRO A 251 -1.91 -18.60 -4.87
CA PRO A 251 -1.14 -19.37 -5.83
C PRO A 251 -1.33 -18.94 -7.29
N ASP A 252 -2.49 -18.36 -7.61
CA ASP A 252 -2.81 -17.88 -8.95
C ASP A 252 -2.50 -16.38 -9.15
N THR A 253 -1.77 -15.77 -8.20
CA THR A 253 -1.43 -14.35 -8.29
C THR A 253 -0.58 -14.05 -9.51
N THR A 254 -0.91 -12.98 -10.20
CA THR A 254 -0.10 -12.46 -11.30
C THR A 254 0.85 -11.39 -10.79
N ILE A 255 2.04 -11.30 -11.40
CA ILE A 255 3.02 -10.26 -11.06
C ILE A 255 2.85 -9.11 -12.04
N TYR A 256 2.77 -7.88 -11.52
CA TYR A 256 2.80 -6.68 -12.34
C TYR A 256 4.13 -6.59 -13.08
N LYS A 257 4.05 -6.47 -14.40
CA LYS A 257 5.17 -6.24 -15.31
C LYS A 257 4.83 -5.02 -16.15
N ARG A 258 5.79 -4.20 -16.34
CA ARG A 258 5.67 -3.11 -17.30
C ARG A 258 5.95 -3.61 -18.71
#